data_c9c705e660b22af546cdfefe029a33f5
#
_entry.id   c9c705e660b22af546cdfefe029a33f5
#
_cell.length_a   1.000
_cell.length_b   1.000
_cell.length_c   1.000
_cell.angle_alpha   90.00
_cell.angle_beta   90.00
_cell.angle_gamma   90.00
#
_symmetry.space_group_name_H-M   'P 1'
#
loop_
_entity.id
_entity.type
_entity.pdbx_description
1 polymer ?
#
loop_
_entity_poly.entity_id
_entity_poly.type
_entity_poly.pdbx_seq_one_letter_code
_entity_poly.pdbx_strand_id
1 'polypeptide(L)'
;RKGRMWLGTFGGGLNLAVKTKDGYQFRHFLQDNYGEKRIRVIEEDKNGRMWVGTNNGIYIFHPDSLIASPENYIIYNHVNGTFPNNEIRCLMNDHEGNMWIGTAGAGFAVCHPEGDYQHLTFNCYDIKDGLSNAVVQSIVQDKDNKMWIATEYGISRFTPATKQIENYFFSSYTLGNVYSENTACVSNDGKLLFGTNYGLVVLNADKIENLDKPTSVVFTGLQINGANMLPGVEDSPLQEAMPYINELNLKYYQQSFVISFSTFNYLNGVSKYSYCLPPYDTKWSSPSSLNFATYRNLPPGKYKLHVKACNAAGIWGEENVMEIVIAPPFWKTTWAYLLYALLIAVAGYFSFHIIRNFNALRNRIAVENQLTEYKLEFFTNISHEFRTPLTLIQGALERIVNMGNHSR
;
A
#
# COMPACT_ATOMS: atom_id res chain seq x y z
N ARG A 1 5.03 -2.46 -52.40
CA ARG A 1 4.68 -1.46 -53.45
C ARG A 1 4.99 -1.91 -54.87
N LYS A 2 5.95 -2.78 -55.17
CA LYS A 2 6.28 -3.25 -56.54
C LYS A 2 5.57 -4.56 -56.96
N GLY A 3 4.40 -4.90 -56.39
CA GLY A 3 3.67 -6.15 -56.68
C GLY A 3 4.35 -7.40 -56.13
N ARG A 4 5.29 -7.25 -55.16
CA ARG A 4 5.94 -8.35 -54.46
C ARG A 4 5.14 -8.71 -53.21
N MET A 5 5.02 -10.02 -52.96
CA MET A 5 4.34 -10.51 -51.75
C MET A 5 5.41 -11.09 -50.78
N TRP A 6 5.59 -10.38 -49.65
CA TRP A 6 6.42 -10.84 -48.56
C TRP A 6 5.57 -11.53 -47.50
N LEU A 7 6.01 -12.68 -47.05
CA LEU A 7 5.31 -13.51 -46.09
C LEU A 7 6.21 -13.80 -44.90
N GLY A 8 5.84 -13.31 -43.73
CA GLY A 8 6.48 -13.68 -42.45
C GLY A 8 5.84 -14.92 -41.87
N THR A 9 6.63 -15.86 -41.44
CA THR A 9 6.12 -17.08 -40.81
C THR A 9 6.71 -17.26 -39.41
N PHE A 10 5.95 -17.90 -38.52
CA PHE A 10 6.39 -18.17 -37.17
C PHE A 10 7.10 -19.54 -37.11
N GLY A 11 8.37 -19.56 -37.55
CA GLY A 11 9.22 -20.74 -37.60
C GLY A 11 9.90 -21.05 -38.94
N GLY A 12 9.44 -20.43 -40.01
CA GLY A 12 9.99 -20.59 -41.37
C GLY A 12 10.64 -19.34 -41.95
N GLY A 13 10.89 -18.30 -41.14
CA GLY A 13 11.57 -17.08 -41.56
C GLY A 13 10.74 -16.20 -42.50
N LEU A 14 11.42 -15.33 -43.23
CA LEU A 14 10.86 -14.40 -44.19
C LEU A 14 10.84 -15.02 -45.59
N ASN A 15 9.73 -14.90 -46.31
CA ASN A 15 9.55 -15.51 -47.62
C ASN A 15 9.08 -14.48 -48.63
N LEU A 16 9.64 -14.50 -49.80
CA LEU A 16 9.16 -13.77 -50.97
C LEU A 16 8.45 -14.70 -51.95
N ALA A 17 7.17 -14.48 -52.13
CA ALA A 17 6.41 -15.21 -53.16
C ALA A 17 6.50 -14.49 -54.50
N VAL A 18 6.99 -15.20 -55.51
CA VAL A 18 7.10 -14.72 -56.89
C VAL A 18 6.10 -15.48 -57.74
N LYS A 19 5.19 -14.77 -58.39
CA LYS A 19 4.17 -15.36 -59.29
C LYS A 19 4.84 -15.84 -60.56
N THR A 20 4.64 -17.11 -60.91
CA THR A 20 5.10 -17.74 -62.16
C THR A 20 3.89 -18.17 -63.03
N LYS A 21 4.14 -18.71 -64.21
CA LYS A 21 3.06 -19.23 -65.08
C LYS A 21 2.31 -20.41 -64.45
N ASP A 22 3.02 -21.20 -63.61
CA ASP A 22 2.51 -22.44 -63.04
C ASP A 22 2.19 -22.31 -61.53
N GLY A 23 2.13 -21.05 -60.98
CA GLY A 23 1.79 -20.82 -59.58
C GLY A 23 2.74 -19.84 -58.92
N TYR A 24 3.18 -20.14 -57.68
CA TYR A 24 4.11 -19.32 -56.93
C TYR A 24 5.41 -20.09 -56.62
N GLN A 25 6.53 -19.38 -56.77
CA GLN A 25 7.84 -19.82 -56.26
C GLN A 25 8.18 -19.01 -55.04
N PHE A 26 8.76 -19.66 -54.03
CA PHE A 26 9.15 -19.01 -52.77
C PHE A 26 10.67 -18.95 -52.67
N ARG A 27 11.16 -17.75 -52.29
CA ARG A 27 12.56 -17.55 -51.89
C ARG A 27 12.55 -17.28 -50.39
N HIS A 28 13.46 -17.95 -49.69
CA HIS A 28 13.55 -17.95 -48.22
C HIS A 28 14.68 -17.06 -47.74
N PHE A 29 14.45 -16.31 -46.65
CA PHE A 29 15.41 -15.40 -46.01
C PHE A 29 15.26 -15.50 -44.49
N LEU A 30 16.28 -15.06 -43.73
CA LEU A 30 16.26 -15.02 -42.27
C LEU A 30 15.98 -16.41 -41.68
N GLN A 31 16.84 -17.39 -42.00
CA GLN A 31 16.65 -18.78 -41.58
C GLN A 31 17.76 -19.34 -40.69
N ASP A 32 18.78 -18.54 -40.32
CA ASP A 32 20.00 -19.05 -39.70
C ASP A 32 19.79 -19.39 -38.24
N ASN A 33 19.00 -18.63 -37.49
CA ASN A 33 18.75 -18.91 -36.11
C ASN A 33 17.27 -18.99 -35.74
N TYR A 34 16.96 -19.54 -34.57
CA TYR A 34 15.61 -19.79 -34.10
C TYR A 34 14.77 -18.50 -33.93
N GLY A 35 15.39 -17.41 -33.47
CA GLY A 35 14.72 -16.14 -33.27
C GLY A 35 14.34 -15.45 -34.59
N GLU A 36 15.19 -15.49 -35.60
CA GLU A 36 14.96 -14.93 -36.93
C GLU A 36 13.81 -15.61 -37.64
N LYS A 37 13.65 -16.90 -37.48
CA LYS A 37 12.57 -17.68 -38.09
C LYS A 37 11.18 -17.33 -37.60
N ARG A 38 11.08 -16.59 -36.48
CA ARG A 38 9.82 -16.18 -35.92
C ARG A 38 9.49 -14.74 -36.27
N ILE A 39 8.97 -14.57 -37.50
CA ILE A 39 8.51 -13.27 -37.99
C ILE A 39 7.15 -12.96 -37.36
N ARG A 40 7.05 -11.81 -36.69
CA ARG A 40 5.79 -11.35 -36.09
C ARG A 40 5.12 -10.25 -36.88
N VAL A 41 5.90 -9.34 -37.45
CA VAL A 41 5.38 -8.18 -38.17
C VAL A 41 6.34 -7.78 -39.27
N ILE A 42 5.76 -7.28 -40.37
CA ILE A 42 6.47 -6.72 -41.53
C ILE A 42 5.84 -5.38 -41.84
N GLU A 43 6.64 -4.33 -41.94
CA GLU A 43 6.21 -2.99 -42.29
C GLU A 43 7.14 -2.39 -43.35
N GLU A 44 6.60 -1.60 -44.30
CA GLU A 44 7.38 -0.86 -45.28
C GLU A 44 7.36 0.61 -44.95
N ASP A 45 8.55 1.21 -44.74
CA ASP A 45 8.67 2.64 -44.41
C ASP A 45 8.46 3.54 -45.65
N LYS A 46 8.43 4.85 -45.43
CA LYS A 46 8.26 5.85 -46.50
C LYS A 46 9.36 5.80 -47.58
N ASN A 47 10.56 5.34 -47.20
CA ASN A 47 11.71 5.23 -48.09
C ASN A 47 11.76 3.89 -48.86
N GLY A 48 10.73 3.02 -48.68
CA GLY A 48 10.61 1.72 -49.35
C GLY A 48 11.53 0.65 -48.74
N ARG A 49 12.03 0.84 -47.54
CA ARG A 49 12.74 -0.21 -46.80
C ARG A 49 11.74 -1.06 -46.01
N MET A 50 12.06 -2.33 -45.94
CA MET A 50 11.30 -3.29 -45.17
C MET A 50 11.87 -3.35 -43.75
N TRP A 51 10.98 -3.30 -42.79
CA TRP A 51 11.24 -3.51 -41.38
C TRP A 51 10.55 -4.81 -40.98
N VAL A 52 11.31 -5.71 -40.41
CA VAL A 52 10.83 -7.05 -40.03
C VAL A 52 11.09 -7.23 -38.52
N GLY A 53 10.03 -7.29 -37.77
CA GLY A 53 10.06 -7.59 -36.34
C GLY A 53 10.06 -9.10 -36.10
N THR A 54 11.02 -9.56 -35.33
CA THR A 54 11.24 -10.97 -35.02
C THR A 54 11.40 -11.20 -33.50
N ASN A 55 11.65 -12.43 -33.09
CA ASN A 55 12.10 -12.74 -31.73
C ASN A 55 13.62 -12.53 -31.52
N ASN A 56 14.35 -12.06 -32.52
CA ASN A 56 15.78 -11.74 -32.45
C ASN A 56 16.07 -10.26 -32.73
N GLY A 57 15.09 -9.41 -32.69
CA GLY A 57 15.21 -7.97 -32.98
C GLY A 57 14.55 -7.55 -34.28
N ILE A 58 14.97 -6.40 -34.77
CA ILE A 58 14.47 -5.74 -35.97
C ILE A 58 15.48 -5.91 -37.08
N TYR A 59 15.00 -6.41 -38.22
CA TYR A 59 15.78 -6.54 -39.48
C TYR A 59 15.33 -5.46 -40.43
N ILE A 60 16.25 -4.65 -40.97
CA ILE A 60 15.97 -3.55 -41.89
C ILE A 60 16.74 -3.76 -43.17
N PHE A 61 16.08 -3.75 -44.32
CA PHE A 61 16.71 -3.95 -45.62
C PHE A 61 15.94 -3.28 -46.75
N HIS A 62 16.64 -2.99 -47.82
CA HIS A 62 16.00 -2.66 -49.09
C HIS A 62 15.62 -3.96 -49.85
N PRO A 63 14.38 -4.14 -50.32
CA PRO A 63 13.93 -5.39 -50.96
C PRO A 63 14.83 -5.89 -52.08
N ASP A 64 15.28 -4.99 -52.97
CA ASP A 64 16.13 -5.37 -54.09
C ASP A 64 17.53 -5.80 -53.64
N SER A 65 18.06 -5.19 -52.58
CA SER A 65 19.37 -5.53 -52.02
C SER A 65 19.36 -6.93 -51.32
N LEU A 66 18.30 -7.23 -50.57
CA LEU A 66 18.14 -8.53 -49.93
C LEU A 66 17.94 -9.66 -50.97
N ILE A 67 17.24 -9.37 -52.09
CA ILE A 67 17.06 -10.32 -53.18
C ILE A 67 18.39 -10.60 -53.89
N ALA A 68 19.25 -9.61 -54.04
CA ALA A 68 20.58 -9.77 -54.65
C ALA A 68 21.58 -10.46 -53.70
N SER A 69 21.54 -10.15 -52.44
CA SER A 69 22.39 -10.73 -51.39
C SER A 69 21.57 -10.98 -50.11
N PRO A 70 21.32 -12.24 -49.76
CA PRO A 70 20.43 -12.61 -48.65
C PRO A 70 20.91 -12.10 -47.26
N GLU A 71 22.18 -11.73 -47.14
CA GLU A 71 22.78 -11.19 -45.92
C GLU A 71 22.80 -9.65 -45.85
N ASN A 72 22.25 -8.98 -46.84
CA ASN A 72 22.28 -7.51 -46.92
C ASN A 72 21.12 -6.89 -46.11
N TYR A 73 21.24 -6.97 -44.81
CA TYR A 73 20.33 -6.36 -43.84
C TYR A 73 21.10 -5.71 -42.68
N ILE A 74 20.41 -4.82 -41.96
CA ILE A 74 20.85 -4.20 -40.72
C ILE A 74 20.02 -4.82 -39.59
N ILE A 75 20.64 -5.15 -38.46
CA ILE A 75 19.96 -5.70 -37.29
C ILE A 75 20.10 -4.78 -36.09
N TYR A 76 18.97 -4.54 -35.40
CA TYR A 76 18.92 -3.92 -34.11
C TYR A 76 18.35 -4.90 -33.10
N ASN A 77 19.12 -5.24 -32.06
CA ASN A 77 18.69 -6.17 -31.02
C ASN A 77 19.38 -5.88 -29.68
N HIS A 78 18.95 -6.60 -28.65
CA HIS A 78 19.52 -6.50 -27.31
C HIS A 78 20.93 -7.12 -27.22
N VAL A 79 21.21 -8.12 -28.01
CA VAL A 79 22.52 -8.84 -27.97
C VAL A 79 23.67 -7.94 -28.40
N ASN A 80 23.47 -7.11 -29.43
CA ASN A 80 24.48 -6.14 -29.87
C ASN A 80 24.35 -4.78 -29.15
N GLY A 81 23.47 -4.68 -28.11
CA GLY A 81 23.30 -3.47 -27.31
C GLY A 81 22.61 -2.30 -28.00
N THR A 82 22.06 -2.52 -29.21
CA THR A 82 21.47 -1.45 -30.04
C THR A 82 19.98 -1.25 -29.82
N PHE A 83 19.29 -2.22 -29.17
CA PHE A 83 17.87 -2.14 -28.87
C PHE A 83 17.52 -2.82 -27.53
N PRO A 84 16.52 -2.31 -26.75
CA PRO A 84 16.30 -2.76 -25.37
C PRO A 84 15.71 -4.19 -25.24
N ASN A 85 15.10 -4.72 -26.31
CA ASN A 85 14.46 -6.06 -26.28
C ASN A 85 14.58 -6.75 -27.64
N ASN A 86 14.66 -8.08 -27.65
CA ASN A 86 14.75 -8.89 -28.85
C ASN A 86 13.38 -9.24 -29.44
N GLU A 87 12.34 -9.34 -28.64
CA GLU A 87 11.02 -9.76 -29.11
C GLU A 87 10.18 -8.55 -29.51
N ILE A 88 10.05 -8.36 -30.83
CA ILE A 88 9.27 -7.28 -31.44
C ILE A 88 7.85 -7.78 -31.71
N ARG A 89 6.86 -7.08 -31.13
CA ARG A 89 5.43 -7.44 -31.24
C ARG A 89 4.74 -6.72 -32.38
N CYS A 90 4.96 -5.43 -32.51
CA CYS A 90 4.32 -4.62 -33.54
C CYS A 90 5.25 -3.55 -34.10
N LEU A 91 5.01 -3.15 -35.33
CA LEU A 91 5.64 -2.03 -36.03
C LEU A 91 4.54 -1.16 -36.62
N MET A 92 4.71 0.15 -36.58
CA MET A 92 3.79 1.10 -37.17
C MET A 92 4.55 2.33 -37.69
N ASN A 93 4.31 2.65 -38.96
CA ASN A 93 4.87 3.85 -39.60
C ASN A 93 3.81 4.97 -39.52
N ASP A 94 4.13 6.06 -38.80
CA ASP A 94 3.20 7.18 -38.65
C ASP A 94 3.14 8.09 -39.87
N HIS A 95 2.26 9.06 -39.84
CA HIS A 95 2.08 10.01 -40.94
C HIS A 95 3.31 10.90 -41.19
N GLU A 96 4.16 11.10 -40.17
CA GLU A 96 5.39 11.89 -40.26
C GLU A 96 6.60 11.06 -40.76
N GLY A 97 6.49 9.74 -40.74
CA GLY A 97 7.53 8.78 -41.12
C GLY A 97 8.37 8.26 -40.01
N ASN A 98 7.93 8.46 -38.77
CA ASN A 98 8.55 7.81 -37.63
C ASN A 98 8.14 6.34 -37.59
N MET A 99 9.07 5.47 -37.22
CA MET A 99 8.80 4.07 -36.96
C MET A 99 8.59 3.83 -35.48
N TRP A 100 7.40 3.35 -35.13
CA TRP A 100 6.98 2.97 -33.79
C TRP A 100 7.11 1.46 -33.63
N ILE A 101 7.71 1.04 -32.53
CA ILE A 101 8.13 -0.34 -32.30
C ILE A 101 7.62 -0.77 -30.93
N GLY A 102 6.70 -1.72 -30.89
CA GLY A 102 6.22 -2.33 -29.65
C GLY A 102 6.98 -3.61 -29.31
N THR A 103 7.31 -3.81 -28.05
CA THR A 103 8.13 -4.93 -27.55
C THR A 103 7.37 -5.80 -26.56
N ALA A 104 7.89 -7.00 -26.33
CA ALA A 104 7.38 -7.94 -25.33
C ALA A 104 8.06 -7.77 -23.95
N GLY A 105 8.11 -6.55 -23.41
CA GLY A 105 8.64 -6.38 -22.04
C GLY A 105 9.53 -5.16 -21.81
N ALA A 106 9.81 -4.35 -22.86
CA ALA A 106 10.54 -3.09 -22.72
C ALA A 106 9.70 -1.88 -23.18
N GLY A 107 8.37 -1.99 -23.17
CA GLY A 107 7.49 -0.93 -23.64
C GLY A 107 7.57 -0.72 -25.15
N PHE A 108 7.59 0.55 -25.57
CA PHE A 108 7.71 0.91 -26.98
C PHE A 108 8.90 1.84 -27.24
N ALA A 109 9.34 1.85 -28.49
CA ALA A 109 10.36 2.76 -28.96
C ALA A 109 9.88 3.50 -30.23
N VAL A 110 10.42 4.67 -30.46
CA VAL A 110 10.21 5.44 -31.68
C VAL A 110 11.55 5.93 -32.24
N CYS A 111 11.71 5.83 -33.55
CA CYS A 111 12.85 6.43 -34.26
C CYS A 111 12.39 7.12 -35.53
N HIS A 112 13.16 8.08 -35.99
CA HIS A 112 12.97 8.80 -37.24
C HIS A 112 14.11 8.44 -38.20
N PRO A 113 13.86 7.60 -39.23
CA PRO A 113 14.91 7.20 -40.17
C PRO A 113 15.13 8.29 -41.22
N GLU A 114 16.12 9.15 -41.03
CA GLU A 114 16.51 10.25 -41.93
C GLU A 114 17.45 9.83 -43.07
N GLY A 115 17.41 8.54 -43.48
CA GLY A 115 18.24 7.99 -44.55
C GLY A 115 19.48 7.23 -44.10
N ASP A 116 20.02 7.49 -42.92
CA ASP A 116 21.05 6.65 -42.29
C ASP A 116 20.40 5.59 -41.42
N TYR A 117 20.35 4.37 -41.96
CA TYR A 117 19.79 3.22 -41.23
C TYR A 117 20.85 2.45 -40.42
N GLN A 118 22.12 2.84 -40.51
CA GLN A 118 23.21 2.20 -39.76
C GLN A 118 23.30 2.73 -38.31
N HIS A 119 22.86 3.98 -38.08
CA HIS A 119 22.99 4.68 -36.79
C HIS A 119 21.66 5.24 -36.30
N LEU A 120 20.62 4.41 -36.26
CA LEU A 120 19.32 4.82 -35.75
C LEU A 120 19.36 5.05 -34.24
N THR A 121 18.74 6.12 -33.79
CA THR A 121 18.52 6.43 -32.38
C THR A 121 17.09 6.13 -31.99
N PHE A 122 16.90 5.36 -30.92
CA PHE A 122 15.59 4.95 -30.42
C PHE A 122 15.26 5.69 -29.13
N ASN A 123 14.15 6.41 -29.13
CA ASN A 123 13.56 6.96 -27.90
C ASN A 123 12.64 5.92 -27.30
N CYS A 124 12.99 5.37 -26.14
CA CYS A 124 12.29 4.28 -25.50
C CYS A 124 11.42 4.80 -24.35
N TYR A 125 10.23 4.22 -24.18
CA TYR A 125 9.26 4.54 -23.16
C TYR A 125 8.73 3.26 -22.52
N ASP A 126 8.72 3.19 -21.20
CA ASP A 126 8.33 2.01 -20.44
C ASP A 126 7.31 2.36 -19.31
N ILE A 127 7.10 1.44 -18.39
CA ILE A 127 6.23 1.63 -17.22
C ILE A 127 6.69 2.83 -16.35
N LYS A 128 7.99 3.14 -16.32
CA LYS A 128 8.50 4.27 -15.53
C LYS A 128 8.08 5.61 -16.10
N ASP A 129 7.85 5.65 -17.41
CA ASP A 129 7.32 6.83 -18.11
C ASP A 129 5.80 6.93 -18.03
N GLY A 130 5.13 5.94 -17.42
CA GLY A 130 3.69 5.92 -17.21
C GLY A 130 2.91 4.95 -18.11
N LEU A 131 3.55 4.09 -18.90
CA LEU A 131 2.87 3.08 -19.71
C LEU A 131 2.12 2.08 -18.83
N SER A 132 0.92 1.65 -19.26
CA SER A 132 0.07 0.74 -18.48
C SER A 132 0.68 -0.65 -18.25
N ASN A 133 1.45 -1.15 -19.22
CA ASN A 133 2.16 -2.44 -19.14
C ASN A 133 3.36 -2.45 -20.12
N ALA A 134 4.43 -3.16 -19.77
CA ALA A 134 5.65 -3.24 -20.59
C ALA A 134 5.50 -4.07 -21.88
N VAL A 135 4.48 -4.93 -21.97
CA VAL A 135 4.21 -5.74 -23.15
C VAL A 135 3.24 -5.00 -24.07
N VAL A 136 3.76 -4.48 -25.18
CA VAL A 136 2.98 -3.74 -26.17
C VAL A 136 2.51 -4.69 -27.26
N GLN A 137 1.20 -4.73 -27.49
CA GLN A 137 0.57 -5.65 -28.42
C GLN A 137 0.30 -5.01 -29.79
N SER A 138 -0.12 -3.75 -29.83
CA SER A 138 -0.37 -3.02 -31.06
C SER A 138 -0.30 -1.50 -30.85
N ILE A 139 0.00 -0.76 -31.91
CA ILE A 139 0.11 0.70 -31.91
C ILE A 139 -0.65 1.23 -33.12
N VAL A 140 -1.48 2.26 -32.92
CA VAL A 140 -2.18 2.97 -34.02
C VAL A 140 -2.17 4.47 -33.76
N GLN A 141 -2.18 5.27 -34.81
CA GLN A 141 -2.23 6.72 -34.77
C GLN A 141 -3.65 7.21 -35.04
N ASP A 142 -4.16 8.13 -34.22
CA ASP A 142 -5.44 8.78 -34.49
C ASP A 142 -5.27 10.01 -35.40
N LYS A 143 -6.39 10.64 -35.74
CA LYS A 143 -6.42 11.84 -36.60
C LYS A 143 -5.75 13.07 -35.98
N ASP A 144 -5.61 13.11 -34.68
CA ASP A 144 -4.98 14.20 -33.93
C ASP A 144 -3.49 13.93 -33.65
N ASN A 145 -2.89 12.97 -34.38
CA ASN A 145 -1.49 12.53 -34.24
C ASN A 145 -1.14 11.96 -32.85
N LYS A 146 -2.12 11.53 -32.07
CA LYS A 146 -1.87 10.81 -30.81
C LYS A 146 -1.72 9.33 -31.10
N MET A 147 -0.82 8.70 -30.34
CA MET A 147 -0.55 7.28 -30.49
C MET A 147 -1.33 6.50 -29.45
N TRP A 148 -2.07 5.50 -29.91
CA TRP A 148 -2.85 4.59 -29.06
C TRP A 148 -2.16 3.24 -29.02
N ILE A 149 -1.74 2.86 -27.84
CA ILE A 149 -0.87 1.72 -27.59
C ILE A 149 -1.66 0.71 -26.76
N ALA A 150 -2.09 -0.37 -27.39
CA ALA A 150 -2.69 -1.50 -26.70
C ALA A 150 -1.60 -2.35 -26.08
N THR A 151 -1.74 -2.65 -24.81
CA THR A 151 -0.78 -3.45 -24.06
C THR A 151 -1.40 -4.78 -23.62
N GLU A 152 -0.65 -5.61 -22.93
CA GLU A 152 -1.20 -6.82 -22.32
C GLU A 152 -2.24 -6.50 -21.24
N TYR A 153 -2.21 -5.25 -20.68
CA TYR A 153 -3.19 -4.79 -19.70
C TYR A 153 -3.52 -3.30 -19.87
N GLY A 154 -4.62 -3.02 -20.58
CA GLY A 154 -5.10 -1.66 -20.84
C GLY A 154 -4.58 -1.05 -22.14
N ILE A 155 -5.10 0.13 -22.45
CA ILE A 155 -4.67 0.96 -23.59
C ILE A 155 -4.03 2.24 -23.04
N SER A 156 -2.89 2.62 -23.59
CA SER A 156 -2.23 3.88 -23.29
C SER A 156 -2.33 4.83 -24.48
N ARG A 157 -2.68 6.10 -24.22
CA ARG A 157 -2.61 7.18 -25.20
C ARG A 157 -1.34 7.99 -24.97
N PHE A 158 -0.46 8.00 -25.94
CA PHE A 158 0.76 8.80 -25.91
C PHE A 158 0.60 10.03 -26.80
N THR A 159 0.90 11.21 -26.26
CA THR A 159 0.91 12.47 -27.00
C THR A 159 2.35 12.85 -27.33
N PRO A 160 2.79 12.73 -28.61
CA PRO A 160 4.20 12.95 -28.98
C PRO A 160 4.74 14.34 -28.62
N ALA A 161 3.92 15.38 -28.76
CA ALA A 161 4.31 16.77 -28.50
C ALA A 161 4.67 17.04 -27.03
N THR A 162 3.97 16.42 -26.07
CA THR A 162 4.17 16.62 -24.64
C THR A 162 4.84 15.45 -23.96
N LYS A 163 5.00 14.32 -24.65
CA LYS A 163 5.48 13.02 -24.14
C LYS A 163 4.65 12.50 -22.97
N GLN A 164 3.40 12.93 -22.84
CA GLN A 164 2.49 12.46 -21.79
C GLN A 164 1.83 11.15 -22.18
N ILE A 165 1.68 10.27 -21.19
CA ILE A 165 1.00 8.98 -21.30
C ILE A 165 -0.24 8.99 -20.40
N GLU A 166 -1.38 8.64 -20.96
CA GLU A 166 -2.65 8.48 -20.24
C GLU A 166 -3.16 7.05 -20.44
N ASN A 167 -3.62 6.41 -19.35
CA ASN A 167 -4.01 5.01 -19.40
C ASN A 167 -5.53 4.84 -19.29
N TYR A 168 -6.07 3.93 -20.10
CA TYR A 168 -7.49 3.59 -20.16
C TYR A 168 -7.66 2.11 -19.86
N PHE A 169 -8.53 1.82 -18.89
CA PHE A 169 -8.88 0.46 -18.50
C PHE A 169 -10.38 0.30 -18.64
N PHE A 170 -10.81 -0.71 -19.39
CA PHE A 170 -12.22 -0.99 -19.56
C PHE A 170 -12.66 -2.04 -18.53
N SER A 171 -13.91 -1.94 -18.06
CA SER A 171 -14.44 -2.83 -17.03
C SER A 171 -14.30 -4.31 -17.45
N SER A 172 -13.80 -5.12 -16.54
CA SER A 172 -13.61 -6.57 -16.71
C SER A 172 -14.90 -7.36 -16.99
N TYR A 173 -16.06 -6.73 -16.83
CA TYR A 173 -17.36 -7.35 -17.07
C TYR A 173 -17.79 -7.40 -18.53
N THR A 174 -17.13 -6.65 -19.42
CA THR A 174 -17.51 -6.59 -20.84
C THR A 174 -16.51 -7.26 -21.77
N LEU A 175 -15.30 -6.71 -21.94
CA LEU A 175 -14.36 -7.14 -22.97
C LEU A 175 -12.94 -7.41 -22.43
N GLY A 176 -12.71 -7.21 -21.13
CA GLY A 176 -11.38 -7.35 -20.52
C GLY A 176 -10.39 -6.26 -20.94
N ASN A 177 -9.21 -6.30 -20.37
CA ASN A 177 -8.11 -5.37 -20.66
C ASN A 177 -6.93 -6.06 -21.35
N VAL A 178 -7.11 -7.30 -21.85
CA VAL A 178 -6.08 -8.10 -22.50
C VAL A 178 -6.25 -7.99 -24.00
N TYR A 179 -5.30 -7.35 -24.65
CA TYR A 179 -5.31 -7.11 -26.11
C TYR A 179 -4.44 -8.12 -26.82
N SER A 180 -4.81 -8.42 -28.07
CA SER A 180 -4.11 -9.37 -28.92
C SER A 180 -3.07 -8.69 -29.81
N GLU A 181 -2.03 -9.44 -30.17
CA GLU A 181 -0.90 -8.96 -30.97
C GLU A 181 -1.35 -8.54 -32.38
N ASN A 182 -0.89 -7.38 -32.86
CA ASN A 182 -1.15 -6.83 -34.20
C ASN A 182 -2.64 -6.74 -34.59
N THR A 183 -3.53 -6.53 -33.64
CA THR A 183 -4.98 -6.51 -33.86
C THR A 183 -5.60 -5.12 -33.76
N ALA A 184 -4.83 -4.08 -34.01
CA ALA A 184 -5.36 -2.71 -34.00
C ALA A 184 -5.40 -2.10 -35.41
N CYS A 185 -6.46 -1.33 -35.69
CA CYS A 185 -6.56 -0.53 -36.89
C CYS A 185 -7.44 0.69 -36.66
N VAL A 186 -7.36 1.65 -37.58
CA VAL A 186 -8.23 2.82 -37.62
C VAL A 186 -9.24 2.63 -38.76
N SER A 187 -10.52 2.78 -38.43
CA SER A 187 -11.60 2.71 -39.44
C SER A 187 -11.68 3.99 -40.25
N ASN A 188 -12.36 3.93 -41.41
CA ASN A 188 -12.53 5.07 -42.31
C ASN A 188 -13.26 6.26 -41.67
N ASP A 189 -14.07 6.02 -40.63
CA ASP A 189 -14.77 7.04 -39.83
C ASP A 189 -13.96 7.51 -38.61
N GLY A 190 -12.68 7.16 -38.55
CA GLY A 190 -11.74 7.60 -37.49
C GLY A 190 -11.88 6.88 -36.17
N LYS A 191 -12.66 5.80 -36.06
CA LYS A 191 -12.72 4.98 -34.84
C LYS A 191 -11.51 4.07 -34.76
N LEU A 192 -11.04 3.89 -33.55
CA LEU A 192 -9.94 2.98 -33.20
C LEU A 192 -10.53 1.60 -32.84
N LEU A 193 -10.02 0.57 -33.47
CA LEU A 193 -10.46 -0.80 -33.27
C LEU A 193 -9.30 -1.62 -32.69
N PHE A 194 -9.56 -2.35 -31.62
CA PHE A 194 -8.57 -3.20 -30.95
C PHE A 194 -9.15 -4.60 -30.71
N GLY A 195 -8.48 -5.62 -31.20
CA GLY A 195 -8.82 -7.00 -30.90
C GLY A 195 -8.41 -7.40 -29.50
N THR A 196 -9.29 -8.14 -28.84
CA THR A 196 -9.04 -8.74 -27.53
C THR A 196 -9.31 -10.24 -27.60
N ASN A 197 -8.93 -10.98 -26.55
CA ASN A 197 -9.26 -12.41 -26.44
C ASN A 197 -10.77 -12.68 -26.35
N TYR A 198 -11.59 -11.65 -26.10
CA TYR A 198 -13.03 -11.76 -25.88
C TYR A 198 -13.87 -11.06 -26.95
N GLY A 199 -13.24 -10.37 -27.90
CA GLY A 199 -13.95 -9.66 -28.96
C GLY A 199 -13.21 -8.41 -29.43
N LEU A 200 -13.99 -7.43 -29.91
CA LEU A 200 -13.49 -6.18 -30.48
C LEU A 200 -13.85 -4.98 -29.59
N VAL A 201 -12.84 -4.22 -29.19
CA VAL A 201 -13.02 -2.91 -28.55
C VAL A 201 -13.03 -1.84 -29.63
N VAL A 202 -14.09 -1.04 -29.68
CA VAL A 202 -14.22 0.09 -30.59
C VAL A 202 -14.21 1.38 -29.79
N LEU A 203 -13.22 2.23 -30.02
CA LEU A 203 -13.06 3.51 -29.35
C LEU A 203 -13.29 4.66 -30.31
N ASN A 204 -14.02 5.66 -29.86
CA ASN A 204 -14.08 6.96 -30.53
C ASN A 204 -13.19 7.93 -29.73
N ALA A 205 -12.01 8.25 -30.29
CA ALA A 205 -11.03 9.13 -29.62
C ALA A 205 -11.63 10.50 -29.24
N ASP A 206 -12.54 11.04 -30.06
CA ASP A 206 -13.19 12.34 -29.83
C ASP A 206 -14.17 12.33 -28.64
N LYS A 207 -14.72 11.15 -28.31
CA LYS A 207 -15.73 10.98 -27.26
C LYS A 207 -15.14 10.51 -25.93
N ILE A 208 -13.86 10.23 -25.90
CA ILE A 208 -13.19 9.93 -24.64
C ILE A 208 -13.04 11.27 -23.91
N GLU A 209 -13.95 11.51 -22.97
CA GLU A 209 -13.89 12.67 -22.10
C GLU A 209 -12.54 12.70 -21.37
N ASN A 210 -11.98 13.90 -21.26
CA ASN A 210 -10.76 14.10 -20.48
C ASN A 210 -10.99 13.58 -19.07
N LEU A 211 -10.16 12.63 -18.67
CA LEU A 211 -10.12 12.03 -17.33
C LEU A 211 -9.60 13.00 -16.26
N ASP A 212 -9.50 14.28 -16.59
CA ASP A 212 -8.94 15.33 -15.74
C ASP A 212 -9.84 15.72 -14.55
N LYS A 213 -11.01 15.08 -14.42
CA LYS A 213 -11.85 15.32 -13.26
C LYS A 213 -11.24 14.64 -12.04
N PRO A 214 -10.95 15.42 -10.98
CA PRO A 214 -10.51 14.87 -9.73
C PRO A 214 -11.53 13.88 -9.19
N THR A 215 -11.07 12.78 -8.63
CA THR A 215 -11.92 11.71 -8.12
C THR A 215 -12.17 11.93 -6.64
N SER A 216 -13.43 12.12 -6.22
CA SER A 216 -13.78 12.19 -4.81
C SER A 216 -13.85 10.80 -4.17
N VAL A 217 -13.41 10.71 -2.92
CA VAL A 217 -13.45 9.50 -2.11
C VAL A 217 -14.67 9.55 -1.19
N VAL A 218 -15.31 8.40 -1.00
CA VAL A 218 -16.42 8.23 -0.04
C VAL A 218 -16.09 7.06 0.89
N PHE A 219 -16.36 7.21 2.18
CA PHE A 219 -16.26 6.14 3.15
C PHE A 219 -17.43 5.16 2.97
N THR A 220 -17.16 3.87 2.84
CA THR A 220 -18.17 2.87 2.44
C THR A 220 -18.45 1.82 3.49
N GLY A 221 -17.53 1.56 4.41
CA GLY A 221 -17.71 0.50 5.41
C GLY A 221 -16.83 0.67 6.63
N LEU A 222 -17.27 0.04 7.72
CA LEU A 222 -16.56 -0.05 8.98
C LEU A 222 -16.56 -1.51 9.46
N GLN A 223 -15.38 -2.00 9.84
CA GLN A 223 -15.24 -3.26 10.57
C GLN A 223 -14.59 -2.98 11.91
N ILE A 224 -15.08 -3.61 12.98
CA ILE A 224 -14.49 -3.56 14.32
C ILE A 224 -14.20 -4.98 14.76
N ASN A 225 -12.97 -5.28 15.14
CA ASN A 225 -12.52 -6.61 15.55
C ASN A 225 -12.89 -7.72 14.52
N GLY A 226 -12.90 -7.38 13.21
CA GLY A 226 -13.23 -8.29 12.12
C GLY A 226 -14.72 -8.44 11.80
N ALA A 227 -15.63 -7.84 12.59
CA ALA A 227 -17.06 -7.83 12.33
C ALA A 227 -17.48 -6.57 11.57
N ASN A 228 -18.31 -6.72 10.53
CA ASN A 228 -18.90 -5.60 9.81
C ASN A 228 -19.90 -4.86 10.70
N MET A 229 -19.77 -3.53 10.78
CA MET A 229 -20.67 -2.66 11.52
C MET A 229 -21.67 -2.00 10.56
N LEU A 230 -22.94 -2.13 10.88
CA LEU A 230 -24.05 -1.51 10.18
C LEU A 230 -24.92 -0.73 11.18
N PRO A 231 -25.69 0.27 10.75
CA PRO A 231 -26.67 0.92 11.60
C PRO A 231 -27.67 -0.08 12.19
N GLY A 232 -27.93 0.01 13.49
CA GLY A 232 -28.88 -0.86 14.18
C GLY A 232 -28.35 -2.24 14.61
N VAL A 233 -27.10 -2.58 14.29
CA VAL A 233 -26.46 -3.79 14.82
C VAL A 233 -26.01 -3.53 16.26
N GLU A 234 -26.10 -4.56 17.09
CA GLU A 234 -25.65 -4.50 18.49
C GLU A 234 -24.18 -4.07 18.59
N ASP A 235 -23.89 -3.14 19.49
CA ASP A 235 -22.57 -2.54 19.72
C ASP A 235 -21.99 -1.75 18.53
N SER A 236 -22.81 -1.47 17.49
CA SER A 236 -22.38 -0.62 16.38
C SER A 236 -22.30 0.84 16.81
N PRO A 237 -21.20 1.53 16.49
CA PRO A 237 -21.09 2.98 16.70
C PRO A 237 -21.85 3.79 15.64
N LEU A 238 -22.39 3.13 14.60
CA LEU A 238 -23.02 3.76 13.46
C LEU A 238 -24.52 4.03 13.72
N GLN A 239 -24.92 5.29 13.62
CA GLN A 239 -26.34 5.68 13.62
C GLN A 239 -26.92 5.71 12.20
N GLU A 240 -26.08 6.06 11.21
CA GLU A 240 -26.38 6.14 9.79
C GLU A 240 -25.34 5.37 8.98
N ALA A 241 -25.57 5.22 7.67
CA ALA A 241 -24.59 4.57 6.79
C ALA A 241 -23.30 5.40 6.67
N MET A 242 -22.16 4.73 6.56
CA MET A 242 -20.82 5.34 6.53
C MET A 242 -20.65 6.56 5.60
N PRO A 243 -21.25 6.62 4.39
CA PRO A 243 -21.13 7.79 3.53
C PRO A 243 -21.70 9.10 4.09
N TYR A 244 -22.58 9.02 5.08
CA TYR A 244 -23.28 10.17 5.68
C TYR A 244 -22.70 10.59 7.03
N ILE A 245 -21.66 9.90 7.52
CA ILE A 245 -21.06 10.14 8.82
C ILE A 245 -19.77 10.93 8.67
N ASN A 246 -19.67 12.05 9.40
CA ASN A 246 -18.46 12.86 9.48
C ASN A 246 -17.65 12.60 10.76
N GLU A 247 -18.28 12.02 11.78
CA GLU A 247 -17.68 11.74 13.08
C GLU A 247 -17.99 10.32 13.52
N LEU A 248 -16.95 9.54 13.84
CA LEU A 248 -17.03 8.17 14.30
C LEU A 248 -16.62 8.08 15.78
N ASN A 249 -17.59 7.77 16.67
CA ASN A 249 -17.37 7.65 18.10
C ASN A 249 -17.16 6.19 18.50
N LEU A 250 -15.93 5.82 18.86
CA LEU A 250 -15.55 4.47 19.25
C LEU A 250 -15.41 4.33 20.76
N LYS A 251 -15.86 3.21 21.30
CA LYS A 251 -15.65 2.84 22.71
C LYS A 251 -14.21 2.38 22.92
N TYR A 252 -13.73 2.43 24.17
CA TYR A 252 -12.35 2.09 24.54
C TYR A 252 -11.90 0.67 24.12
N TYR A 253 -12.80 -0.27 23.93
CA TYR A 253 -12.50 -1.63 23.48
C TYR A 253 -12.61 -1.82 21.96
N GLN A 254 -13.03 -0.79 21.21
CA GLN A 254 -13.16 -0.78 19.76
C GLN A 254 -11.92 -0.14 19.10
N GLN A 255 -10.73 -0.39 19.64
CA GLN A 255 -9.47 0.26 19.22
C GLN A 255 -8.86 -0.33 17.93
N SER A 256 -9.39 -1.46 17.46
CA SER A 256 -8.93 -2.13 16.25
C SER A 256 -10.06 -2.14 15.23
N PHE A 257 -9.85 -1.39 14.14
CA PHE A 257 -10.88 -1.20 13.14
C PHE A 257 -10.30 -1.08 11.73
N VAL A 258 -11.16 -1.33 10.75
CA VAL A 258 -10.88 -1.15 9.32
C VAL A 258 -11.95 -0.22 8.76
N ILE A 259 -11.53 0.84 8.11
CA ILE A 259 -12.41 1.76 7.38
C ILE A 259 -12.20 1.53 5.89
N SER A 260 -13.26 1.13 5.21
CA SER A 260 -13.28 0.97 3.76
C SER A 260 -13.75 2.27 3.09
N PHE A 261 -13.16 2.57 1.96
CA PHE A 261 -13.49 3.75 1.15
C PHE A 261 -13.48 3.37 -0.33
N SER A 262 -14.15 4.15 -1.15
CA SER A 262 -14.21 3.92 -2.60
C SER A 262 -14.37 5.23 -3.35
N THR A 263 -14.08 5.20 -4.63
CA THR A 263 -14.43 6.25 -5.59
C THR A 263 -15.58 5.77 -6.44
N PHE A 264 -16.49 6.65 -6.84
CA PHE A 264 -17.58 6.32 -7.76
C PHE A 264 -17.16 6.36 -9.24
N ASN A 265 -15.86 6.39 -9.50
CA ASN A 265 -15.35 6.42 -10.86
C ASN A 265 -15.20 5.00 -11.42
N TYR A 266 -16.29 4.43 -11.91
CA TYR A 266 -16.33 3.08 -12.47
C TYR A 266 -15.80 2.99 -13.92
N LEU A 267 -15.56 4.12 -14.58
CA LEU A 267 -15.23 4.16 -16.01
C LEU A 267 -13.72 4.18 -16.28
N ASN A 268 -12.88 4.54 -15.29
CA ASN A 268 -11.52 5.01 -15.55
C ASN A 268 -10.41 4.20 -14.86
N GLY A 269 -10.62 2.90 -14.68
CA GLY A 269 -9.58 2.00 -14.17
C GLY A 269 -9.43 2.01 -12.65
N VAL A 270 -8.37 1.38 -12.17
CA VAL A 270 -8.13 1.21 -10.73
C VAL A 270 -7.62 2.53 -10.13
N SER A 271 -8.43 3.14 -9.29
CA SER A 271 -7.99 4.28 -8.47
C SER A 271 -6.91 3.83 -7.47
N LYS A 272 -5.89 4.66 -7.26
CA LYS A 272 -4.95 4.48 -6.16
C LYS A 272 -5.36 5.40 -5.02
N TYR A 273 -5.27 4.89 -3.82
CA TYR A 273 -5.64 5.59 -2.59
C TYR A 273 -4.40 5.89 -1.76
N SER A 274 -4.45 7.01 -1.04
CA SER A 274 -3.49 7.34 0.00
C SER A 274 -4.24 7.90 1.18
N TYR A 275 -3.85 7.54 2.39
CA TYR A 275 -4.51 7.95 3.63
C TYR A 275 -3.48 8.29 4.71
N CYS A 276 -3.93 9.05 5.72
CA CYS A 276 -3.14 9.45 6.86
C CYS A 276 -4.07 9.78 8.04
N LEU A 277 -3.65 9.45 9.26
CA LEU A 277 -4.43 9.64 10.49
C LEU A 277 -3.65 10.49 11.51
N PRO A 278 -3.55 11.81 11.36
CA PRO A 278 -2.97 12.68 12.37
C PRO A 278 -3.74 12.63 13.70
N PRO A 279 -3.06 12.75 14.86
CA PRO A 279 -1.62 12.85 15.05
C PRO A 279 -0.87 11.50 15.08
N TYR A 280 -1.55 10.38 14.81
CA TYR A 280 -0.95 9.04 14.86
C TYR A 280 0.03 8.82 13.70
N ASP A 281 -0.42 9.07 12.47
CA ASP A 281 0.44 9.01 11.29
C ASP A 281 1.10 10.38 11.04
N THR A 282 2.41 10.38 10.83
CA THR A 282 3.18 11.59 10.49
C THR A 282 3.31 11.82 8.99
N LYS A 283 3.00 10.81 8.17
CA LYS A 283 3.13 10.83 6.71
C LYS A 283 1.95 10.12 6.05
N TRP A 284 1.68 10.51 4.82
CA TRP A 284 0.74 9.80 3.95
C TRP A 284 1.22 8.38 3.64
N SER A 285 0.30 7.43 3.57
CA SER A 285 0.58 6.08 3.07
C SER A 285 1.05 6.13 1.61
N SER A 286 1.87 5.18 1.20
CA SER A 286 2.23 5.03 -0.22
C SER A 286 0.97 4.74 -1.05
N PRO A 287 0.84 5.34 -2.25
CA PRO A 287 -0.30 5.11 -3.12
C PRO A 287 -0.50 3.62 -3.43
N SER A 288 -1.69 3.09 -3.14
CA SER A 288 -2.04 1.68 -3.29
C SER A 288 -3.44 1.51 -3.86
N SER A 289 -3.71 0.41 -4.54
CA SER A 289 -5.05 0.02 -4.98
C SER A 289 -5.93 -0.54 -3.86
N LEU A 290 -5.38 -0.71 -2.64
CA LEU A 290 -6.15 -1.12 -1.47
C LEU A 290 -7.10 0.01 -1.06
N ASN A 291 -8.36 -0.29 -0.97
CA ASN A 291 -9.45 0.64 -0.70
C ASN A 291 -9.90 0.62 0.78
N PHE A 292 -8.97 0.36 1.69
CA PHE A 292 -9.24 0.36 3.13
C PHE A 292 -8.00 0.80 3.92
N ALA A 293 -8.25 1.38 5.10
CA ALA A 293 -7.25 1.71 6.11
C ALA A 293 -7.46 0.83 7.34
N THR A 294 -6.40 0.23 7.85
CA THR A 294 -6.43 -0.64 9.03
C THR A 294 -5.63 -0.04 10.17
N TYR A 295 -6.26 0.11 11.33
CA TYR A 295 -5.63 0.56 12.55
C TYR A 295 -5.85 -0.45 13.67
N ARG A 296 -4.81 -0.70 14.47
CA ARG A 296 -4.84 -1.66 15.58
C ARG A 296 -4.33 -1.01 16.87
N ASN A 297 -5.05 -1.24 17.97
CA ASN A 297 -4.69 -0.73 19.30
C ASN A 297 -4.44 0.77 19.34
N LEU A 298 -5.28 1.55 18.65
CA LEU A 298 -5.18 2.99 18.65
C LEU A 298 -5.46 3.53 20.07
N PRO A 299 -4.60 4.39 20.64
CA PRO A 299 -4.85 4.96 21.95
C PRO A 299 -6.13 5.78 22.01
N PRO A 300 -6.78 5.93 23.18
CA PRO A 300 -7.88 6.86 23.34
C PRO A 300 -7.45 8.30 22.98
N GLY A 301 -8.28 8.96 22.18
CA GLY A 301 -7.97 10.30 21.65
C GLY A 301 -8.88 10.72 20.52
N LYS A 302 -8.57 11.89 19.94
CA LYS A 302 -9.22 12.43 18.75
C LYS A 302 -8.27 12.39 17.56
N TYR A 303 -8.73 11.86 16.46
CA TYR A 303 -7.99 11.66 15.23
C TYR A 303 -8.78 12.19 14.03
N LYS A 304 -8.09 12.52 12.95
CA LYS A 304 -8.71 12.91 11.68
C LYS A 304 -8.16 11.99 10.58
N LEU A 305 -9.01 11.11 10.07
CA LEU A 305 -8.64 10.27 8.95
C LEU A 305 -8.82 11.05 7.66
N HIS A 306 -7.70 11.36 7.01
CA HIS A 306 -7.66 11.96 5.68
C HIS A 306 -7.49 10.86 4.65
N VAL A 307 -8.32 10.85 3.62
CA VAL A 307 -8.22 9.91 2.50
C VAL A 307 -8.35 10.67 1.20
N LYS A 308 -7.49 10.38 0.24
CA LYS A 308 -7.56 10.89 -1.12
C LYS A 308 -7.33 9.77 -2.13
N ALA A 309 -7.84 9.94 -3.32
CA ALA A 309 -7.63 9.02 -4.42
C ALA A 309 -7.10 9.75 -5.65
N CYS A 310 -6.29 9.07 -6.43
CA CYS A 310 -5.94 9.53 -7.77
C CYS A 310 -6.63 8.66 -8.83
N ASN A 311 -6.94 9.29 -9.95
CA ASN A 311 -7.45 8.60 -11.13
C ASN A 311 -6.32 7.82 -11.85
N ALA A 312 -6.67 7.13 -12.94
CA ALA A 312 -5.71 6.38 -13.75
C ALA A 312 -4.61 7.27 -14.39
N ALA A 313 -4.88 8.56 -14.58
CA ALA A 313 -3.91 9.55 -15.07
C ALA A 313 -2.96 10.06 -13.95
N GLY A 314 -3.13 9.61 -12.71
CA GLY A 314 -2.30 10.05 -11.58
C GLY A 314 -2.73 11.39 -10.97
N ILE A 315 -3.89 11.96 -11.37
CA ILE A 315 -4.42 13.21 -10.84
C ILE A 315 -5.13 12.92 -9.53
N TRP A 316 -4.66 13.57 -8.45
CA TRP A 316 -5.22 13.45 -7.11
C TRP A 316 -6.49 14.28 -6.98
N GLY A 317 -7.52 13.69 -6.39
CA GLY A 317 -8.76 14.36 -6.02
C GLY A 317 -8.69 15.08 -4.68
N GLU A 318 -9.81 15.68 -4.31
CA GLU A 318 -9.96 16.32 -3.00
C GLU A 318 -9.91 15.27 -1.87
N GLU A 319 -9.42 15.72 -0.71
CA GLU A 319 -9.39 14.90 0.49
C GLU A 319 -10.80 14.77 1.08
N ASN A 320 -11.16 13.55 1.48
CA ASN A 320 -12.29 13.35 2.39
C ASN A 320 -11.76 13.10 3.80
N VAL A 321 -12.35 13.78 4.80
CA VAL A 321 -11.89 13.78 6.18
C VAL A 321 -12.98 13.25 7.09
N MET A 322 -12.64 12.28 7.95
CA MET A 322 -13.53 11.75 8.98
C MET A 322 -12.90 11.96 10.35
N GLU A 323 -13.64 12.51 11.29
CA GLU A 323 -13.19 12.61 12.68
C GLU A 323 -13.44 11.26 13.40
N ILE A 324 -12.44 10.78 14.11
CA ILE A 324 -12.51 9.52 14.88
C ILE A 324 -12.19 9.84 16.32
N VAL A 325 -13.14 9.57 17.21
CA VAL A 325 -12.99 9.80 18.65
C VAL A 325 -13.04 8.46 19.37
N ILE A 326 -11.94 8.11 20.05
CA ILE A 326 -11.87 6.89 20.85
C ILE A 326 -11.97 7.28 22.33
N ALA A 327 -13.06 6.87 22.98
CA ALA A 327 -13.32 7.16 24.38
C ALA A 327 -12.29 6.48 25.29
N PRO A 328 -11.79 7.14 26.34
CA PRO A 328 -10.96 6.50 27.36
C PRO A 328 -11.79 5.51 28.20
N PRO A 329 -11.17 4.43 28.72
CA PRO A 329 -11.85 3.54 29.65
C PRO A 329 -12.29 4.30 30.90
N PHE A 330 -13.42 3.87 31.52
CA PHE A 330 -14.03 4.57 32.66
C PHE A 330 -13.06 4.79 33.82
N TRP A 331 -12.10 3.86 34.04
CA TRP A 331 -11.09 3.98 35.10
C TRP A 331 -9.96 4.99 34.82
N LYS A 332 -9.88 5.53 33.61
CA LYS A 332 -8.96 6.62 33.22
C LYS A 332 -9.68 7.95 32.97
N THR A 333 -10.92 8.09 33.42
CA THR A 333 -11.65 9.36 33.34
C THR A 333 -11.27 10.29 34.50
N THR A 334 -11.50 11.59 34.33
CA THR A 334 -11.23 12.60 35.38
C THR A 334 -11.99 12.26 36.66
N TRP A 335 -13.22 11.77 36.57
CA TRP A 335 -14.02 11.34 37.70
C TRP A 335 -13.44 10.13 38.44
N ALA A 336 -12.83 9.18 37.73
CA ALA A 336 -12.16 8.04 38.36
C ALA A 336 -10.93 8.50 39.15
N TYR A 337 -10.14 9.41 38.62
CA TYR A 337 -8.99 9.97 39.34
C TYR A 337 -9.41 10.75 40.62
N LEU A 338 -10.51 11.50 40.55
CA LEU A 338 -11.07 12.14 41.76
C LEU A 338 -11.52 11.13 42.81
N LEU A 339 -12.16 10.02 42.37
CA LEU A 339 -12.55 8.92 43.24
C LEU A 339 -11.31 8.26 43.90
N TYR A 340 -10.25 8.01 43.11
CA TYR A 340 -9.02 7.44 43.66
C TYR A 340 -8.35 8.36 44.65
N ALA A 341 -8.30 9.65 44.39
CA ALA A 341 -7.76 10.63 45.36
C ALA A 341 -8.57 10.66 46.64
N LEU A 342 -9.91 10.58 46.56
CA LEU A 342 -10.78 10.48 47.73
C LEU A 342 -10.51 9.21 48.54
N LEU A 343 -10.42 8.05 47.87
CA LEU A 343 -10.14 6.77 48.52
C LEU A 343 -8.77 6.78 49.25
N ILE A 344 -7.75 7.36 48.61
CA ILE A 344 -6.42 7.51 49.22
C ILE A 344 -6.49 8.42 50.46
N ALA A 345 -7.23 9.52 50.35
CA ALA A 345 -7.41 10.45 51.49
C ALA A 345 -8.13 9.77 52.67
N VAL A 346 -9.19 9.01 52.40
CA VAL A 346 -9.92 8.23 53.41
C VAL A 346 -9.02 7.16 54.06
N ALA A 347 -8.29 6.40 53.24
CA ALA A 347 -7.34 5.40 53.72
C ALA A 347 -6.24 6.04 54.59
N GLY A 348 -5.71 7.18 54.16
CA GLY A 348 -4.75 7.96 54.96
C GLY A 348 -5.31 8.42 56.29
N TYR A 349 -6.55 8.92 56.32
CA TYR A 349 -7.24 9.30 57.54
C TYR A 349 -7.38 8.13 58.52
N PHE A 350 -7.88 7.01 58.03
CA PHE A 350 -8.02 5.80 58.87
C PHE A 350 -6.64 5.29 59.37
N SER A 351 -5.64 5.23 58.52
CA SER A 351 -4.28 4.84 58.90
C SER A 351 -3.70 5.77 59.97
N PHE A 352 -3.87 7.08 59.81
CA PHE A 352 -3.45 8.06 60.80
C PHE A 352 -4.16 7.85 62.13
N HIS A 353 -5.47 7.60 62.10
CA HIS A 353 -6.25 7.36 63.30
C HIS A 353 -5.85 6.07 64.04
N ILE A 354 -5.57 5.01 63.29
CA ILE A 354 -5.06 3.73 63.83
C ILE A 354 -3.69 3.92 64.45
N ILE A 355 -2.76 4.58 63.77
CA ILE A 355 -1.40 4.85 64.32
C ILE A 355 -1.48 5.68 65.57
N ARG A 356 -2.32 6.71 65.58
CA ARG A 356 -2.55 7.56 66.78
C ARG A 356 -3.09 6.75 67.92
N ASN A 357 -4.04 5.87 67.74
CA ASN A 357 -4.60 5.00 68.76
C ASN A 357 -3.57 3.98 69.27
N PHE A 358 -2.78 3.40 68.37
CA PHE A 358 -1.69 2.49 68.70
C PHE A 358 -0.62 3.18 69.56
N ASN A 359 -0.23 4.40 69.24
CA ASN A 359 0.75 5.18 70.04
C ASN A 359 0.19 5.57 71.37
N ALA A 360 -1.10 5.93 71.46
CA ALA A 360 -1.74 6.21 72.76
C ALA A 360 -1.81 4.96 73.65
N LEU A 361 -2.11 3.79 73.08
CA LEU A 361 -2.12 2.53 73.82
C LEU A 361 -0.71 2.14 74.29
N ARG A 362 0.32 2.29 73.46
CA ARG A 362 1.71 2.06 73.78
C ARG A 362 2.21 2.94 74.93
N ASN A 363 1.84 4.22 74.91
CA ASN A 363 2.14 5.14 75.92
C ASN A 363 1.46 4.77 77.27
N ARG A 364 0.18 4.32 77.23
CA ARG A 364 -0.49 3.82 78.47
C ARG A 364 0.19 2.60 79.04
N ILE A 365 0.52 1.61 78.16
CA ILE A 365 1.27 0.41 78.64
C ILE A 365 2.62 0.78 79.20
N ALA A 366 3.37 1.72 78.62
CA ALA A 366 4.66 2.18 79.12
C ALA A 366 4.54 2.84 80.51
N VAL A 367 3.52 3.70 80.70
CA VAL A 367 3.24 4.32 82.02
C VAL A 367 2.84 3.28 83.06
N GLU A 368 1.99 2.31 82.69
CA GLU A 368 1.58 1.24 83.60
C GLU A 368 2.73 0.32 84.03
N ASN A 369 3.66 0.02 83.12
CA ASN A 369 4.86 -0.73 83.38
C ASN A 369 5.79 0.04 84.29
N GLN A 370 5.99 1.34 84.07
CA GLN A 370 6.78 2.20 85.00
C GLN A 370 6.16 2.24 86.40
N LEU A 371 4.84 2.39 86.48
CA LEU A 371 4.14 2.41 87.77
C LEU A 371 4.27 1.07 88.48
N THR A 372 4.31 -0.02 87.77
CA THR A 372 4.51 -1.37 88.26
C THR A 372 5.98 -1.53 88.80
N GLU A 373 6.96 -1.04 88.07
CA GLU A 373 8.35 -1.02 88.48
C GLU A 373 8.55 -0.18 89.74
N TYR A 374 7.97 1.03 89.80
CA TYR A 374 8.04 1.86 91.03
C TYR A 374 7.38 1.16 92.24
N LYS A 375 6.25 0.48 92.05
CA LYS A 375 5.62 -0.31 93.12
C LYS A 375 6.52 -1.46 93.61
N LEU A 376 7.13 -2.18 92.66
CA LEU A 376 8.04 -3.29 93.01
C LEU A 376 9.28 -2.76 93.78
N GLU A 377 9.89 -1.68 93.34
CA GLU A 377 11.02 -1.03 93.99
C GLU A 377 10.63 -0.54 95.37
N PHE A 378 9.49 0.13 95.51
CA PHE A 378 8.94 0.57 96.81
C PHE A 378 8.73 -0.60 97.74
N PHE A 379 8.09 -1.69 97.33
CA PHE A 379 7.90 -2.86 98.18
C PHE A 379 9.19 -3.57 98.47
N THR A 380 10.16 -3.57 97.62
CA THR A 380 11.50 -4.15 97.87
C THR A 380 12.25 -3.34 98.90
N ASN A 381 12.25 -2.02 98.75
CA ASN A 381 12.91 -1.10 99.71
C ASN A 381 12.24 -1.18 101.07
N ILE A 382 10.90 -1.14 101.11
CA ILE A 382 10.17 -1.30 102.38
C ILE A 382 10.48 -2.65 103.03
N SER A 383 10.50 -3.72 102.26
CA SER A 383 10.81 -5.06 102.78
C SER A 383 12.22 -5.11 103.39
N HIS A 384 13.17 -4.44 102.77
CA HIS A 384 14.53 -4.30 103.30
C HIS A 384 14.55 -3.44 104.55
N GLU A 385 13.85 -2.30 104.59
CA GLU A 385 13.77 -1.45 105.74
C GLU A 385 13.03 -2.10 106.96
N PHE A 386 12.03 -2.91 106.69
CA PHE A 386 11.35 -3.71 107.71
C PHE A 386 12.17 -4.91 108.17
N ARG A 387 12.97 -5.53 107.34
CA ARG A 387 13.79 -6.69 107.66
C ARG A 387 14.85 -6.31 108.72
N THR A 388 15.46 -5.16 108.59
CA THR A 388 16.51 -4.71 109.51
C THR A 388 16.01 -4.55 110.97
N PRO A 389 14.93 -3.83 111.27
CA PRO A 389 14.43 -3.72 112.63
C PRO A 389 13.84 -5.06 113.16
N LEU A 390 13.21 -5.86 112.24
CA LEU A 390 12.71 -7.16 112.62
C LEU A 390 13.81 -8.13 113.01
N THR A 391 14.90 -8.15 112.26
CA THR A 391 16.12 -8.94 112.66
C THR A 391 16.75 -8.50 113.90
N LEU A 392 16.77 -7.17 114.15
CA LEU A 392 17.23 -6.63 115.44
C LEU A 392 16.32 -7.03 116.60
N ILE A 393 14.99 -6.98 116.44
CA ILE A 393 14.03 -7.42 117.42
C ILE A 393 14.16 -8.93 117.69
N GLN A 394 14.28 -9.71 116.58
CA GLN A 394 14.44 -11.17 116.69
C GLN A 394 15.77 -11.52 117.38
N GLY A 395 16.85 -10.89 117.06
CA GLY A 395 18.16 -11.03 117.73
C GLY A 395 18.12 -10.62 119.20
N ALA A 396 17.37 -9.56 119.54
CA ALA A 396 17.15 -9.18 120.95
C ALA A 396 16.30 -10.20 121.72
N LEU A 397 15.25 -10.68 121.08
CA LEU A 397 14.41 -11.75 121.66
C LEU A 397 15.17 -13.09 121.84
N GLU A 398 16.00 -13.50 120.90
CA GLU A 398 16.85 -14.67 120.94
C GLU A 398 17.90 -14.51 122.11
N ARG A 399 18.43 -13.32 122.33
CA ARG A 399 19.31 -13.02 123.46
C ARG A 399 18.57 -13.14 124.79
N ILE A 400 17.34 -12.64 124.91
CA ILE A 400 16.52 -12.74 126.13
C ILE A 400 16.15 -14.23 126.42
N VAL A 401 15.78 -14.98 125.40
CA VAL A 401 15.46 -16.42 125.48
C VAL A 401 16.70 -17.22 125.93
N ASN A 402 17.87 -16.90 125.37
CA ASN A 402 19.13 -17.57 125.73
C ASN A 402 19.64 -17.17 127.10
N MET A 403 19.36 -15.95 127.58
CA MET A 403 19.67 -15.55 128.95
C MET A 403 18.70 -16.24 129.97
N GLY A 404 17.46 -16.54 129.56
CA GLY A 404 16.49 -17.26 130.40
C GLY A 404 16.80 -18.74 130.61
N ASN A 405 17.61 -19.34 129.71
CA ASN A 405 18.03 -20.76 129.80
C ASN A 405 19.36 -20.99 130.54
N HIS A 406 20.00 -19.95 131.03
CA HIS A 406 21.25 -20.07 131.83
C HIS A 406 21.01 -19.84 133.28
N SER A 407 19.73 -19.79 133.82
CA SER A 407 19.40 -19.71 135.24
C SER A 407 18.40 -20.82 135.61
N ARG A 408 18.83 -22.06 135.42
CA ARG A 408 18.33 -23.24 136.03
C ARG A 408 19.50 -24.25 136.35
#